data_996081b83e2743f6c96327fc33c52658
#
_entry.id   996081b83e2743f6c96327fc33c52658
#
_cell.length_a   1.000
_cell.length_b   1.000
_cell.length_c   1.000
_cell.angle_alpha   90.00
_cell.angle_beta   90.00
_cell.angle_gamma   90.00
#
_symmetry.space_group_name_H-M   'P 1'
#
loop_
_entity.id
_entity.type
_entity.pdbx_description
1 polymer ?
#
loop_
_entity_poly.entity_id
_entity_poly.type
_entity_poly.pdbx_seq_one_letter_code
_entity_poly.pdbx_strand_id
1 'polypeptide(L)'
;MLAAPPIGVPASSAVRTHLAHILSHARSAHPPPLIVHVRNNGDVGEPDEPHSSGWELIFPALPGEITIDKRKNNAFAGTPLANIVASDAEIVVAGFQTDYSIRATCSAALGRGNEVILIKGAHGTYDRIEVLHGGGITPAWRIEAEIEAELEEAGVHLLEMKDLPGIFMDR
;
A
#
# COMPACT_ATOMS: atom_id res chain seq x y z
N MET A 1 -1.67 11.69 2.10
CA MET A 1 -0.32 11.12 2.27
C MET A 1 0.62 11.40 1.10
N LEU A 2 0.12 11.50 -0.12
CA LEU A 2 0.92 11.87 -1.31
C LEU A 2 1.06 13.39 -1.56
N ALA A 3 0.53 14.23 -0.68
CA ALA A 3 0.81 15.67 -0.67
C ALA A 3 2.28 15.95 -0.32
N ALA A 4 2.75 17.17 -0.58
CA ALA A 4 4.08 17.57 -0.13
C ALA A 4 4.20 17.53 1.41
N PRO A 5 5.38 17.21 1.97
CA PRO A 5 5.62 17.31 3.41
C PRO A 5 5.40 18.77 3.90
N PRO A 6 4.96 18.98 5.13
CA PRO A 6 4.72 18.00 6.21
C PRO A 6 3.33 17.33 6.17
N ILE A 7 2.44 17.71 5.26
CA ILE A 7 1.09 17.12 5.15
C ILE A 7 1.18 15.68 4.64
N GLY A 8 1.98 15.44 3.62
CA GLY A 8 2.29 14.09 3.13
C GLY A 8 3.42 13.43 3.89
N VAL A 9 3.63 12.15 3.63
CA VAL A 9 4.78 11.41 4.19
C VAL A 9 6.10 12.01 3.68
N PRO A 10 7.23 11.87 4.40
CA PRO A 10 8.51 12.45 4.00
C PRO A 10 8.94 12.07 2.57
N ALA A 11 8.72 10.82 2.17
CA ALA A 11 9.05 10.30 0.85
C ALA A 11 7.94 10.46 -0.20
N SER A 12 6.91 11.28 0.03
CA SER A 12 5.70 11.37 -0.80
C SER A 12 5.96 11.52 -2.30
N SER A 13 6.94 12.32 -2.69
CA SER A 13 7.28 12.54 -4.11
C SER A 13 7.83 11.27 -4.77
N ALA A 14 8.76 10.57 -4.12
CA ALA A 14 9.34 9.33 -4.62
C ALA A 14 8.29 8.22 -4.68
N VAL A 15 7.52 8.04 -3.62
CA VAL A 15 6.43 7.04 -3.56
C VAL A 15 5.40 7.29 -4.65
N ARG A 16 5.00 8.55 -4.86
CA ARG A 16 4.07 8.92 -5.93
C ARG A 16 4.59 8.52 -7.32
N THR A 17 5.86 8.78 -7.59
CA THR A 17 6.50 8.40 -8.86
C THR A 17 6.51 6.88 -9.02
N HIS A 18 6.89 6.14 -7.98
CA HIS A 18 6.93 4.67 -8.01
C HIS A 18 5.53 4.06 -8.20
N LEU A 19 4.51 4.57 -7.50
CA LEU A 19 3.11 4.12 -7.69
C LEU A 19 2.62 4.36 -9.12
N ALA A 20 2.96 5.51 -9.72
CA ALA A 20 2.61 5.78 -11.12
C ALA A 20 3.28 4.78 -12.07
N HIS A 21 4.55 4.42 -11.84
CA HIS A 21 5.26 3.43 -12.63
C HIS A 21 4.65 2.03 -12.49
N ILE A 22 4.34 1.61 -11.25
CA ILE A 22 3.69 0.31 -11.00
C ILE A 22 2.35 0.21 -11.72
N LEU A 23 1.49 1.23 -11.60
CA LEU A 23 0.20 1.28 -12.30
C LEU A 23 0.38 1.25 -13.82
N SER A 24 1.36 1.98 -14.35
CA SER A 24 1.65 1.99 -15.79
C SER A 24 2.06 0.61 -16.29
N HIS A 25 2.93 -0.10 -15.58
CA HIS A 25 3.35 -1.46 -15.95
C HIS A 25 2.20 -2.45 -15.85
N ALA A 26 1.42 -2.42 -14.75
CA ALA A 26 0.27 -3.28 -14.57
C ALA A 26 -0.78 -3.09 -15.67
N ARG A 27 -1.09 -1.83 -16.00
CA ARG A 27 -2.06 -1.48 -17.05
C ARG A 27 -1.60 -1.85 -18.46
N SER A 28 -0.29 -1.95 -18.68
CA SER A 28 0.31 -2.31 -19.98
C SER A 28 0.59 -3.81 -20.13
N ALA A 29 0.43 -4.58 -19.07
CA ALA A 29 0.65 -6.03 -19.08
C ALA A 29 -0.40 -6.77 -19.89
N HIS A 30 -0.04 -7.92 -20.49
CA HIS A 30 -0.91 -8.76 -21.29
C HIS A 30 -0.78 -10.23 -20.86
N PRO A 31 -1.82 -10.82 -20.22
CA PRO A 31 -3.05 -10.17 -19.78
C PRO A 31 -2.81 -9.17 -18.64
N PRO A 32 -3.64 -8.12 -18.51
CA PRO A 32 -3.50 -7.18 -17.41
C PRO A 32 -3.90 -7.86 -16.09
N PRO A 33 -3.17 -7.61 -14.98
CA PRO A 33 -3.58 -8.08 -13.68
C PRO A 33 -4.85 -7.38 -13.19
N LEU A 34 -5.53 -7.97 -12.23
CA LEU A 34 -6.59 -7.30 -11.51
C LEU A 34 -6.00 -6.14 -10.69
N ILE A 35 -6.50 -4.92 -10.90
CA ILE A 35 -6.11 -3.74 -10.14
C ILE A 35 -7.23 -3.37 -9.17
N VAL A 36 -6.91 -3.30 -7.88
CA VAL A 36 -7.84 -2.90 -6.82
C VAL A 36 -7.30 -1.67 -6.13
N HIS A 37 -8.04 -0.57 -6.23
CA HIS A 37 -7.77 0.66 -5.50
C HIS A 37 -8.46 0.60 -4.13
N VAL A 38 -7.71 0.83 -3.06
CA VAL A 38 -8.21 0.78 -1.70
C VAL A 38 -8.16 2.17 -1.08
N ARG A 39 -9.33 2.70 -0.69
CA ARG A 39 -9.46 3.98 0.02
C ARG A 39 -9.76 3.73 1.50
N ASN A 40 -9.24 4.61 2.35
CA ASN A 40 -9.62 4.62 3.76
C ASN A 40 -10.82 5.57 3.96
N ASN A 41 -11.84 5.10 4.65
CA ASN A 41 -12.95 5.93 5.10
C ASN A 41 -12.65 6.41 6.52
N GLY A 42 -12.09 7.61 6.65
CA GLY A 42 -11.89 8.29 7.92
C GLY A 42 -13.19 8.68 8.60
N ASP A 43 -13.08 9.10 9.85
CA ASP A 43 -14.21 9.62 10.61
C ASP A 43 -14.55 11.07 10.21
N VAL A 44 -15.70 11.54 10.66
CA VAL A 44 -16.16 12.92 10.40
C VAL A 44 -15.14 13.93 10.90
N GLY A 45 -14.72 14.83 10.02
CA GLY A 45 -13.71 15.87 10.31
C GLY A 45 -12.27 15.42 10.06
N GLU A 46 -12.02 14.17 9.70
CA GLU A 46 -10.68 13.71 9.31
C GLU A 46 -10.37 14.04 7.84
N PRO A 47 -9.07 14.15 7.47
CA PRO A 47 -8.68 14.50 6.11
C PRO A 47 -9.17 13.51 5.03
N ASP A 48 -9.41 12.25 5.40
CA ASP A 48 -9.90 11.18 4.55
C ASP A 48 -11.36 10.80 4.85
N GLU A 49 -12.14 11.75 5.42
CA GLU A 49 -13.59 11.63 5.50
C GLU A 49 -14.17 11.39 4.09
N PRO A 50 -15.12 10.44 3.91
CA PRO A 50 -15.73 10.17 2.62
C PRO A 50 -16.24 11.43 1.92
N HIS A 51 -15.93 11.55 0.63
CA HIS A 51 -16.23 12.68 -0.24
C HIS A 51 -15.41 13.97 0.01
N SER A 52 -14.42 13.94 0.90
CA SER A 52 -13.43 15.00 1.00
C SER A 52 -12.38 14.90 -0.10
N SER A 53 -11.65 15.99 -0.36
CA SER A 53 -10.54 15.97 -1.33
C SER A 53 -9.39 15.04 -0.92
N GLY A 54 -9.22 14.78 0.38
CA GLY A 54 -8.20 13.85 0.89
C GLY A 54 -8.58 12.38 0.77
N TRP A 55 -9.87 12.09 0.57
CA TRP A 55 -10.39 10.75 0.33
C TRP A 55 -10.29 10.32 -1.14
N GLU A 56 -10.27 11.26 -2.07
CA GLU A 56 -10.19 10.98 -3.49
C GLU A 56 -8.87 10.29 -3.89
N LEU A 57 -8.96 9.36 -4.84
CA LEU A 57 -7.78 8.70 -5.41
C LEU A 57 -6.95 9.69 -6.22
N ILE A 58 -5.64 9.79 -5.92
CA ILE A 58 -4.71 10.57 -6.75
C ILE A 58 -4.54 9.97 -8.14
N PHE A 59 -4.56 8.64 -8.22
CA PHE A 59 -4.57 7.90 -9.48
C PHE A 59 -5.98 7.34 -9.69
N PRO A 60 -6.80 7.97 -10.54
CA PRO A 60 -8.17 7.51 -10.78
C PRO A 60 -8.20 6.07 -11.28
N ALA A 61 -9.19 5.31 -10.82
CA ALA A 61 -9.46 3.99 -11.35
C ALA A 61 -9.90 4.09 -12.82
N LEU A 62 -9.37 3.23 -13.67
CA LEU A 62 -9.79 3.09 -15.07
C LEU A 62 -10.95 2.11 -15.19
N PRO A 63 -11.69 2.11 -16.32
CA PRO A 63 -12.72 1.11 -16.58
C PRO A 63 -12.17 -0.31 -16.46
N GLY A 64 -12.85 -1.15 -15.66
CA GLY A 64 -12.41 -2.51 -15.34
C GLY A 64 -11.56 -2.66 -14.08
N GLU A 65 -11.05 -1.58 -13.52
CA GLU A 65 -10.41 -1.58 -12.21
C GLU A 65 -11.44 -1.46 -11.08
N ILE A 66 -11.15 -2.04 -9.93
CA ILE A 66 -12.07 -2.08 -8.80
C ILE A 66 -11.65 -1.05 -7.75
N THR A 67 -12.61 -0.34 -7.17
CA THR A 67 -12.37 0.50 -6.00
C THR A 67 -13.14 -0.05 -4.81
N ILE A 68 -12.47 -0.20 -3.67
CA ILE A 68 -13.08 -0.58 -2.40
C ILE A 68 -12.74 0.42 -1.31
N ASP A 69 -13.65 0.56 -0.37
CA ASP A 69 -13.49 1.41 0.81
C ASP A 69 -13.32 0.54 2.06
N LYS A 70 -12.39 0.93 2.94
CA LYS A 70 -12.13 0.24 4.20
C LYS A 70 -12.16 1.21 5.39
N ARG A 71 -12.43 0.67 6.57
CA ARG A 71 -12.35 1.38 7.86
C ARG A 71 -11.30 0.79 8.82
N LYS A 72 -10.68 -0.33 8.45
CA LYS A 72 -9.69 -1.03 9.27
C LYS A 72 -8.36 -1.08 8.54
N ASN A 73 -7.25 -1.24 9.27
CA ASN A 73 -5.93 -1.35 8.66
C ASN A 73 -5.84 -2.53 7.69
N ASN A 74 -6.31 -3.71 8.08
CA ASN A 74 -6.40 -4.85 7.18
C ASN A 74 -7.48 -4.63 6.11
N ALA A 75 -7.06 -4.55 4.85
CA ALA A 75 -7.95 -4.31 3.71
C ALA A 75 -8.96 -5.45 3.45
N PHE A 76 -8.72 -6.64 3.96
CA PHE A 76 -9.68 -7.75 3.89
C PHE A 76 -10.78 -7.67 4.96
N ALA A 77 -10.56 -6.90 6.02
CA ALA A 77 -11.48 -6.86 7.16
C ALA A 77 -12.68 -5.92 6.91
N GLY A 78 -13.86 -6.52 6.76
CA GLY A 78 -15.10 -5.77 6.55
C GLY A 78 -15.25 -5.18 5.15
N THR A 79 -14.55 -5.73 4.18
CA THR A 79 -14.62 -5.36 2.76
C THR A 79 -14.88 -6.60 1.89
N PRO A 80 -15.27 -6.43 0.61
CA PRO A 80 -15.44 -7.55 -0.31
C PRO A 80 -14.11 -8.12 -0.85
N LEU A 81 -12.94 -7.61 -0.44
CA LEU A 81 -11.65 -7.96 -1.03
C LEU A 81 -11.37 -9.47 -1.02
N ALA A 82 -11.79 -10.17 0.03
CA ALA A 82 -11.62 -11.62 0.13
C ALA A 82 -12.40 -12.42 -0.93
N ASN A 83 -13.48 -11.85 -1.47
CA ASN A 83 -14.26 -12.46 -2.54
C ASN A 83 -13.75 -12.04 -3.93
N ILE A 84 -13.01 -10.93 -4.00
CA ILE A 84 -12.46 -10.37 -5.24
C ILE A 84 -11.12 -11.04 -5.56
N VAL A 85 -10.28 -11.27 -4.54
CA VAL A 85 -8.93 -11.83 -4.67
C VAL A 85 -8.94 -13.28 -4.19
N ALA A 86 -8.63 -14.21 -5.10
CA ALA A 86 -8.51 -15.62 -4.79
C ALA A 86 -7.36 -15.88 -3.79
N SER A 87 -7.48 -16.92 -2.96
CA SER A 87 -6.48 -17.23 -1.93
C SER A 87 -5.16 -17.79 -2.48
N ASP A 88 -5.15 -18.23 -3.73
CA ASP A 88 -3.97 -18.70 -4.47
C ASP A 88 -3.39 -17.64 -5.41
N ALA A 89 -3.96 -16.44 -5.42
CA ALA A 89 -3.42 -15.33 -6.21
C ALA A 89 -2.14 -14.77 -5.59
N GLU A 90 -1.20 -14.38 -6.45
CA GLU A 90 -0.09 -13.51 -6.08
C GLU A 90 -0.59 -12.07 -5.99
N ILE A 91 -0.19 -11.36 -4.95
CA ILE A 91 -0.64 -9.98 -4.67
C ILE A 91 0.55 -9.05 -4.60
N VAL A 92 0.55 -8.00 -5.41
CA VAL A 92 1.48 -6.87 -5.26
C VAL A 92 0.80 -5.81 -4.42
N VAL A 93 1.42 -5.44 -3.29
CA VAL A 93 0.90 -4.44 -2.35
C VAL A 93 1.74 -3.16 -2.41
N ALA A 94 1.07 -2.01 -2.47
CA ALA A 94 1.71 -0.71 -2.48
C ALA A 94 0.81 0.35 -1.81
N GLY A 95 1.37 1.43 -1.29
CA GLY A 95 0.61 2.55 -0.71
C GLY A 95 0.98 2.89 0.73
N PHE A 96 -0.01 3.21 1.56
CA PHE A 96 0.18 3.80 2.89
C PHE A 96 -0.76 3.20 3.95
N GLN A 97 -0.41 3.26 5.21
CA GLN A 97 0.91 3.52 5.80
C GLN A 97 1.62 2.19 6.02
N THR A 98 2.95 2.18 5.88
CA THR A 98 3.79 0.98 5.99
C THR A 98 3.50 0.16 7.24
N ASP A 99 3.54 0.80 8.41
CA ASP A 99 3.39 0.19 9.75
C ASP A 99 1.93 -0.05 10.18
N TYR A 100 0.96 0.38 9.38
CA TYR A 100 -0.47 0.17 9.63
C TYR A 100 -1.13 -0.68 8.54
N SER A 101 -1.67 -0.05 7.52
CA SER A 101 -2.49 -0.74 6.51
C SER A 101 -1.67 -1.69 5.63
N ILE A 102 -0.44 -1.33 5.27
CA ILE A 102 0.43 -2.20 4.46
C ILE A 102 0.80 -3.45 5.25
N ARG A 103 1.36 -3.28 6.46
CA ARG A 103 1.71 -4.40 7.35
C ARG A 103 0.52 -5.31 7.61
N ALA A 104 -0.62 -4.75 8.02
CA ALA A 104 -1.81 -5.53 8.35
C ALA A 104 -2.40 -6.27 7.14
N THR A 105 -2.38 -5.67 5.96
CA THR A 105 -2.91 -6.28 4.73
C THR A 105 -1.98 -7.37 4.22
N CYS A 106 -0.66 -7.16 4.20
CA CYS A 106 0.32 -8.19 3.83
C CYS A 106 0.22 -9.41 4.74
N SER A 107 0.18 -9.21 6.07
CA SER A 107 0.03 -10.29 7.04
C SER A 107 -1.27 -11.07 6.86
N ALA A 108 -2.38 -10.37 6.58
CA ALA A 108 -3.66 -11.01 6.33
C ALA A 108 -3.65 -11.80 5.01
N ALA A 109 -3.02 -11.28 3.96
CA ALA A 109 -2.88 -11.97 2.68
C ALA A 109 -2.06 -13.27 2.83
N LEU A 110 -0.92 -13.23 3.53
CA LEU A 110 -0.13 -14.42 3.86
C LEU A 110 -0.95 -15.46 4.63
N GLY A 111 -1.70 -15.02 5.65
CA GLY A 111 -2.58 -15.88 6.44
C GLY A 111 -3.72 -16.51 5.65
N ARG A 112 -4.07 -15.98 4.48
CA ARG A 112 -5.03 -16.54 3.52
C ARG A 112 -4.41 -17.56 2.57
N GLY A 113 -3.07 -17.62 2.48
CA GLY A 113 -2.32 -18.45 1.54
C GLY A 113 -1.87 -17.74 0.28
N ASN A 114 -2.05 -16.42 0.18
CA ASN A 114 -1.57 -15.65 -0.96
C ASN A 114 -0.02 -15.55 -0.93
N GLU A 115 0.59 -15.57 -2.10
CA GLU A 115 1.94 -15.03 -2.29
C GLU A 115 1.86 -13.51 -2.29
N VAL A 116 2.73 -12.85 -1.55
CA VAL A 116 2.71 -11.39 -1.38
C VAL A 116 4.02 -10.77 -1.81
N ILE A 117 3.95 -9.80 -2.69
CA ILE A 117 5.07 -8.97 -3.13
C ILE A 117 4.88 -7.56 -2.55
N LEU A 118 5.92 -7.04 -1.92
CA LEU A 118 6.02 -5.64 -1.51
C LEU A 118 7.21 -5.00 -2.23
N ILE A 119 6.99 -3.83 -2.83
CA ILE A 119 8.04 -3.14 -3.60
C ILE A 119 8.61 -2.01 -2.74
N LYS A 120 9.92 -2.06 -2.46
CA LYS A 120 10.64 -1.02 -1.74
C LYS A 120 10.47 0.33 -2.41
N GLY A 121 10.19 1.35 -1.60
CA GLY A 121 9.93 2.70 -2.07
C GLY A 121 8.55 2.92 -2.71
N ALA A 122 7.70 1.89 -2.82
CA ALA A 122 6.31 2.01 -3.26
C ALA A 122 5.30 2.04 -2.10
N HIS A 123 5.78 2.13 -0.88
CA HIS A 123 5.02 2.38 0.32
C HIS A 123 5.72 3.44 1.17
N GLY A 124 5.04 3.95 2.18
CA GLY A 124 5.62 4.97 3.03
C GLY A 124 4.84 5.18 4.33
N THR A 125 5.46 5.86 5.28
CA THR A 125 4.84 6.25 6.54
C THR A 125 5.36 7.61 7.01
N TYR A 126 4.90 8.06 8.17
CA TYR A 126 5.34 9.29 8.82
C TYR A 126 6.41 9.02 9.88
N ASP A 127 7.22 10.05 10.18
CA ASP A 127 8.06 10.04 11.38
C ASP A 127 7.19 9.84 12.64
N ARG A 128 7.70 9.11 13.63
CA ARG A 128 7.03 8.86 14.90
C ARG A 128 7.69 9.62 16.02
N ILE A 129 6.88 10.32 16.81
CA ILE A 129 7.32 10.93 18.06
C ILE A 129 7.21 9.88 19.17
N GLU A 130 8.33 9.52 19.78
CA GLU A 130 8.42 8.49 20.82
C GLU A 130 8.05 9.08 22.19
N VAL A 131 6.79 9.41 22.38
CA VAL A 131 6.29 10.07 23.60
C VAL A 131 6.63 9.29 24.87
N LEU A 132 6.59 7.95 24.81
CA LEU A 132 6.86 7.06 25.95
C LEU A 132 8.36 6.82 26.20
N HIS A 133 9.23 7.20 25.27
CA HIS A 133 10.67 6.94 25.31
C HIS A 133 11.50 8.24 25.30
N GLY A 134 11.00 9.29 25.94
CA GLY A 134 11.76 10.54 26.15
C GLY A 134 11.64 11.55 25.02
N GLY A 135 10.67 11.42 24.11
CA GLY A 135 10.36 12.44 23.10
C GLY A 135 11.28 12.45 21.89
N GLY A 136 11.99 11.37 21.61
CA GLY A 136 12.78 11.20 20.38
C GLY A 136 11.90 11.06 19.15
N ILE A 137 12.50 11.18 17.97
CA ILE A 137 11.83 10.95 16.69
C ILE A 137 12.43 9.70 16.03
N THR A 138 11.58 8.73 15.72
CA THR A 138 11.93 7.62 14.84
C THR A 138 11.57 8.03 13.40
N PRO A 139 12.56 8.20 12.51
CA PRO A 139 12.28 8.65 11.15
C PRO A 139 11.54 7.58 10.34
N ALA A 140 10.69 8.03 9.42
CA ALA A 140 9.85 7.17 8.57
C ALA A 140 10.65 6.08 7.87
N TRP A 141 11.80 6.41 7.28
CA TRP A 141 12.65 5.45 6.57
C TRP A 141 13.12 4.28 7.44
N ARG A 142 13.31 4.51 8.75
CA ARG A 142 13.69 3.46 9.70
C ARG A 142 12.51 2.55 10.00
N ILE A 143 11.33 3.11 10.20
CA ILE A 143 10.09 2.34 10.39
C ILE A 143 9.81 1.49 9.15
N GLU A 144 9.95 2.07 7.97
CA GLU A 144 9.79 1.36 6.69
C GLU A 144 10.73 0.15 6.61
N ALA A 145 12.02 0.35 6.89
CA ALA A 145 13.01 -0.73 6.86
C ALA A 145 12.75 -1.83 7.91
N GLU A 146 12.32 -1.46 9.11
CA GLU A 146 11.97 -2.42 10.18
C GLU A 146 10.75 -3.26 9.79
N ILE A 147 9.71 -2.66 9.21
CA ILE A 147 8.52 -3.37 8.75
C ILE A 147 8.80 -4.22 7.50
N GLU A 148 9.63 -3.74 6.57
CA GLU A 148 10.10 -4.54 5.43
C GLU A 148 10.77 -5.82 5.91
N ALA A 149 11.71 -5.73 6.86
CA ALA A 149 12.42 -6.89 7.42
C ALA A 149 11.46 -7.86 8.15
N GLU A 150 10.50 -7.33 8.93
CA GLU A 150 9.47 -8.15 9.59
C GLU A 150 8.61 -8.91 8.57
N LEU A 151 8.16 -8.23 7.52
CA LEU A 151 7.32 -8.83 6.49
C LEU A 151 8.08 -9.86 5.64
N GLU A 152 9.35 -9.59 5.32
CA GLU A 152 10.22 -10.53 4.62
C GLU A 152 10.44 -11.82 5.45
N GLU A 153 10.71 -11.69 6.75
CA GLU A 153 10.80 -12.83 7.66
C GLU A 153 9.50 -13.64 7.74
N ALA A 154 8.34 -12.95 7.63
CA ALA A 154 7.03 -13.60 7.60
C ALA A 154 6.69 -14.27 6.26
N GLY A 155 7.47 -14.05 5.19
CA GLY A 155 7.30 -14.68 3.88
C GLY A 155 6.84 -13.74 2.76
N VAL A 156 6.85 -12.43 2.96
CA VAL A 156 6.63 -11.45 1.88
C VAL A 156 7.87 -11.39 1.00
N HIS A 157 7.67 -11.39 -0.30
CA HIS A 157 8.76 -11.16 -1.26
C HIS A 157 9.03 -9.67 -1.39
N LEU A 158 10.17 -9.22 -0.86
CA LEU A 158 10.63 -7.85 -1.05
C LEU A 158 11.35 -7.70 -2.40
N LEU A 159 10.83 -6.83 -3.25
CA LEU A 159 11.42 -6.49 -4.54
C LEU A 159 11.77 -5.01 -4.61
N GLU A 160 12.65 -4.65 -5.53
CA GLU A 160 13.00 -3.26 -5.80
C GLU A 160 12.31 -2.76 -7.07
N MET A 161 12.25 -1.44 -7.26
CA MET A 161 11.65 -0.86 -8.47
C MET A 161 12.32 -1.32 -9.77
N LYS A 162 13.60 -1.72 -9.74
CA LYS A 162 14.30 -2.29 -10.92
C LYS A 162 13.71 -3.64 -11.36
N ASP A 163 13.06 -4.39 -10.45
CA ASP A 163 12.47 -5.70 -10.71
C ASP A 163 11.07 -5.61 -11.32
N LEU A 164 10.48 -4.40 -11.32
CA LEU A 164 9.13 -4.12 -11.79
C LEU A 164 8.80 -4.68 -13.19
N PRO A 165 9.69 -4.59 -14.20
CA PRO A 165 9.39 -5.16 -15.52
C PRO A 165 9.09 -6.66 -15.51
N GLY A 166 9.69 -7.41 -14.59
CA GLY A 166 9.50 -8.85 -14.45
C GLY A 166 8.26 -9.27 -13.69
N ILE A 167 7.69 -8.37 -12.87
CA ILE A 167 6.56 -8.71 -11.98
C ILE A 167 5.28 -9.04 -12.77
N PHE A 168 5.05 -8.36 -13.89
CA PHE A 168 3.83 -8.48 -14.70
C PHE A 168 4.06 -9.17 -16.06
N MET A 169 5.24 -9.79 -16.27
CA MET A 169 5.56 -10.50 -17.50
C MET A 169 5.27 -11.99 -17.35
N ASP A 170 4.63 -12.57 -18.38
CA ASP A 170 4.44 -14.03 -18.56
C ASP A 170 3.78 -14.77 -17.37
N ARG A 171 2.68 -14.21 -16.86
CA ARG A 171 1.93 -14.83 -15.74
C ARG A 171 0.50 -15.15 -16.11
#